data_6c3c86690f7e52700b53336495c52bd4
#
_entry.id   6c3c86690f7e52700b53336495c52bd4
#
_cell.length_a   1.000
_cell.length_b   1.000
_cell.length_c   1.000
_cell.angle_alpha   90.00
_cell.angle_beta   90.00
_cell.angle_gamma   90.00
#
_symmetry.space_group_name_H-M   'P 1'
#
loop_
_entity.id
_entity.type
_entity.pdbx_description
1 polymer ?
#
loop_
_entity_poly.entity_id
_entity_poly.type
_entity_poly.pdbx_seq_one_letter_code
_entity_poly.pdbx_strand_id
1 'polypeptide(L)'
;MRPNNPLFSVLREQPFLLLDGAMATELENRGCQLADSLWSAKILQENPQLIEQVHYDYFQAGARCAITASYQASLPGFAARNISAGEAQALIRLSVTLAANARHRYLSEHPQAGPLLIAGSVGPYGAYLADGSEYRGDYQRSLRQYQDFHRPRIAALIEAGADLLACETLPSFDEIRALAELLNEYPRTTAWFSFTLKDAQHLSDGTPLSEVVAFIEGYPRIVAIGINCIALEDTTEALRHLHSLTPLPLVVYPNSGEHYDPVSKTWHHQPHGCATLSDYLPAWLAAGARVIGGCCRTTPADIAVLHRLQTASA
;
A
#
# COMPACT_ATOMS: atom_id res chain seq x y z
N MET A 1 4.35 11.61 24.16
CA MET A 1 5.31 10.63 23.62
C MET A 1 5.08 10.53 22.13
N ARG A 2 6.12 10.64 21.28
CA ARG A 2 5.97 10.31 19.86
C ARG A 2 5.65 8.82 19.75
N PRO A 3 4.70 8.40 18.92
CA PRO A 3 4.40 6.99 18.74
C PRO A 3 5.66 6.26 18.26
N ASN A 4 5.81 5.01 18.67
CA ASN A 4 6.92 4.18 18.20
C ASN A 4 6.73 3.98 16.67
N ASN A 5 7.63 4.57 15.88
CA ASN A 5 7.56 4.49 14.42
C ASN A 5 8.42 3.31 13.94
N PRO A 6 7.80 2.18 13.51
CA PRO A 6 8.53 1.00 13.08
C PRO A 6 9.40 1.24 11.83
N LEU A 7 9.08 2.24 10.99
CA LEU A 7 9.90 2.59 9.84
C LEU A 7 11.33 2.98 10.24
N PHE A 8 11.51 3.60 11.40
CA PHE A 8 12.84 4.01 11.86
C PHE A 8 13.78 2.84 12.14
N SER A 9 13.27 1.66 12.50
CA SER A 9 14.11 0.48 12.71
C SER A 9 14.86 0.08 11.44
N VAL A 10 14.24 0.25 10.28
CA VAL A 10 14.85 -0.05 8.97
C VAL A 10 15.61 1.15 8.42
N LEU A 11 15.03 2.36 8.49
CA LEU A 11 15.62 3.57 7.90
C LEU A 11 16.91 4.06 8.58
N ARG A 12 17.26 3.50 9.73
CA ARG A 12 18.57 3.74 10.37
C ARG A 12 19.70 2.93 9.72
N GLU A 13 19.37 1.79 9.16
CA GLU A 13 20.33 0.82 8.64
C GLU A 13 20.39 0.83 7.11
N GLN A 14 19.32 1.33 6.47
CA GLN A 14 19.15 1.30 5.03
C GLN A 14 18.83 2.69 4.48
N PRO A 15 19.29 3.03 3.26
CA PRO A 15 18.99 4.30 2.63
C PRO A 15 17.49 4.50 2.39
N PHE A 16 16.74 3.42 2.21
CA PHE A 16 15.28 3.39 2.11
C PHE A 16 14.73 2.04 2.57
N LEU A 17 13.46 2.01 2.98
CA LEU A 17 12.71 0.78 3.21
C LEU A 17 12.21 0.26 1.87
N LEU A 18 12.59 -0.96 1.50
CA LEU A 18 12.08 -1.63 0.32
C LEU A 18 10.76 -2.34 0.65
N LEU A 19 9.67 -1.92 -0.01
CA LEU A 19 8.37 -2.58 0.05
C LEU A 19 8.34 -3.79 -0.89
N ASP A 20 7.28 -4.57 -0.78
CA ASP A 20 6.90 -5.56 -1.77
C ASP A 20 6.35 -4.93 -3.07
N GLY A 21 5.83 -5.78 -3.95
CA GLY A 21 5.16 -5.41 -5.18
C GLY A 21 3.72 -5.95 -5.22
N ALA A 22 3.17 -6.11 -6.42
CA ALA A 22 1.79 -6.47 -6.65
C ALA A 22 1.45 -7.88 -6.14
N MET A 23 0.55 -7.97 -5.17
CA MET A 23 -0.05 -9.24 -4.71
C MET A 23 -0.94 -9.86 -5.79
N ALA A 24 -1.83 -9.06 -6.37
CA ALA A 24 -2.78 -9.54 -7.38
C ALA A 24 -2.07 -10.10 -8.62
N THR A 25 -1.09 -9.40 -9.16
CA THR A 25 -0.31 -9.85 -10.31
C THR A 25 0.34 -11.21 -10.07
N GLU A 26 0.94 -11.41 -8.89
CA GLU A 26 1.56 -12.69 -8.54
C GLU A 26 0.52 -13.81 -8.36
N LEU A 27 -0.64 -13.52 -7.81
CA LEU A 27 -1.73 -14.50 -7.71
C LEU A 27 -2.26 -14.88 -9.10
N GLU A 28 -2.42 -13.92 -10.02
CA GLU A 28 -2.81 -14.19 -11.42
C GLU A 28 -1.76 -15.02 -12.15
N ASN A 29 -0.48 -14.72 -12.01
CA ASN A 29 0.63 -15.50 -12.57
C ASN A 29 0.63 -16.96 -12.08
N ARG A 30 0.02 -17.22 -10.92
CA ARG A 30 -0.17 -18.56 -10.33
C ARG A 30 -1.51 -19.20 -10.65
N GLY A 31 -2.28 -18.61 -11.59
CA GLY A 31 -3.54 -19.15 -12.10
C GLY A 31 -4.78 -18.76 -11.29
N CYS A 32 -4.69 -17.82 -10.34
CA CYS A 32 -5.86 -17.31 -9.65
C CYS A 32 -6.71 -16.43 -10.56
N GLN A 33 -8.03 -16.61 -10.48
CA GLN A 33 -9.01 -15.81 -11.21
C GLN A 33 -9.45 -14.66 -10.32
N LEU A 34 -8.96 -13.42 -10.60
CA LEU A 34 -9.22 -12.23 -9.80
C LEU A 34 -10.24 -11.27 -10.41
N ALA A 35 -10.95 -11.67 -11.49
CA ALA A 35 -12.04 -10.89 -12.08
C ALA A 35 -13.26 -10.84 -11.15
N ASP A 36 -13.10 -10.20 -9.99
CA ASP A 36 -14.06 -10.18 -8.89
C ASP A 36 -13.97 -8.85 -8.14
N SER A 37 -15.08 -8.42 -7.55
CA SER A 37 -15.15 -7.19 -6.75
C SER A 37 -14.31 -7.23 -5.46
N LEU A 38 -13.97 -8.42 -4.97
CA LEU A 38 -13.10 -8.62 -3.79
C LEU A 38 -11.72 -9.15 -4.17
N TRP A 39 -11.42 -9.26 -5.44
CA TRP A 39 -10.21 -9.83 -6.07
C TRP A 39 -9.20 -10.50 -5.09
N SER A 40 -8.14 -9.83 -4.59
CA SER A 40 -7.17 -10.50 -3.71
C SER A 40 -7.75 -10.97 -2.38
N ALA A 41 -8.78 -10.30 -1.84
CA ALA A 41 -9.46 -10.72 -0.62
C ALA A 41 -10.26 -12.03 -0.80
N LYS A 42 -10.72 -12.35 -2.03
CA LYS A 42 -11.34 -13.64 -2.36
C LYS A 42 -10.40 -14.80 -2.10
N ILE A 43 -9.11 -14.64 -2.44
CA ILE A 43 -8.12 -15.69 -2.27
C ILE A 43 -7.82 -15.97 -0.80
N LEU A 44 -8.04 -15.02 0.11
CA LEU A 44 -7.97 -15.28 1.56
C LEU A 44 -8.88 -16.44 2.00
N GLN A 45 -10.02 -16.58 1.35
CA GLN A 45 -10.96 -17.66 1.64
C GLN A 45 -10.65 -18.94 0.85
N GLU A 46 -10.30 -18.81 -0.42
CA GLU A 46 -10.21 -19.94 -1.34
C GLU A 46 -8.84 -20.63 -1.32
N ASN A 47 -7.75 -19.86 -1.22
CA ASN A 47 -6.40 -20.40 -1.26
C ASN A 47 -5.38 -19.52 -0.50
N PRO A 48 -5.49 -19.40 0.84
CA PRO A 48 -4.64 -18.54 1.63
C PRO A 48 -3.14 -18.88 1.54
N GLN A 49 -2.78 -20.14 1.28
CA GLN A 49 -1.38 -20.57 1.17
C GLN A 49 -0.64 -19.88 0.01
N LEU A 50 -1.35 -19.53 -1.07
CA LEU A 50 -0.74 -18.76 -2.16
C LEU A 50 -0.37 -17.33 -1.74
N ILE A 51 -1.20 -16.70 -0.91
CA ILE A 51 -0.90 -15.38 -0.35
C ILE A 51 0.37 -15.45 0.52
N GLU A 52 0.47 -16.44 1.41
CA GLU A 52 1.66 -16.65 2.23
C GLU A 52 2.90 -16.85 1.36
N GLN A 53 2.80 -17.66 0.30
CA GLN A 53 3.93 -17.90 -0.61
C GLN A 53 4.34 -16.63 -1.36
N VAL A 54 3.39 -15.79 -1.80
CA VAL A 54 3.71 -14.51 -2.46
C VAL A 54 4.45 -13.58 -1.50
N HIS A 55 4.02 -13.46 -0.25
CA HIS A 55 4.75 -12.67 0.75
C HIS A 55 6.17 -13.19 0.96
N TYR A 56 6.34 -14.50 1.05
CA TYR A 56 7.65 -15.13 1.20
C TYR A 56 8.56 -14.82 0.00
N ASP A 57 8.05 -14.91 -1.22
CA ASP A 57 8.82 -14.64 -2.44
C ASP A 57 9.26 -13.17 -2.52
N TYR A 58 8.43 -12.23 -2.04
CA TYR A 58 8.84 -10.83 -1.94
C TYR A 58 9.92 -10.60 -0.87
N PHE A 59 9.86 -11.30 0.27
CA PHE A 59 10.97 -11.26 1.24
C PHE A 59 12.25 -11.83 0.64
N GLN A 60 12.18 -12.93 -0.11
CA GLN A 60 13.34 -13.48 -0.83
C GLN A 60 13.89 -12.51 -1.89
N ALA A 61 13.03 -11.72 -2.52
CA ALA A 61 13.43 -10.66 -3.45
C ALA A 61 14.12 -9.47 -2.77
N GLY A 62 14.09 -9.40 -1.44
CA GLY A 62 14.74 -8.36 -0.64
C GLY A 62 13.78 -7.34 -0.02
N ALA A 63 12.46 -7.49 -0.18
CA ALA A 63 11.49 -6.65 0.51
C ALA A 63 11.70 -6.70 2.03
N ARG A 64 11.53 -5.55 2.68
CA ARG A 64 11.61 -5.38 4.14
C ARG A 64 10.26 -5.07 4.78
N CYS A 65 9.23 -4.88 3.98
CA CYS A 65 7.87 -4.69 4.43
C CYS A 65 6.91 -5.39 3.47
N ALA A 66 6.04 -6.24 4.01
CA ALA A 66 4.94 -6.86 3.28
C ALA A 66 3.65 -6.07 3.55
N ILE A 67 2.91 -5.77 2.50
CA ILE A 67 1.57 -5.17 2.57
C ILE A 67 0.53 -6.28 2.51
N THR A 68 -0.37 -6.35 3.49
CA THR A 68 -1.33 -7.46 3.62
C THR A 68 -2.37 -7.50 2.50
N ALA A 69 -2.91 -8.69 2.19
CA ALA A 69 -3.95 -8.91 1.19
C ALA A 69 -5.35 -8.47 1.70
N SER A 70 -5.46 -7.27 2.26
CA SER A 70 -6.66 -6.71 2.87
C SER A 70 -7.16 -5.41 2.23
N TYR A 71 -6.59 -5.02 1.10
CA TYR A 71 -6.88 -3.76 0.42
C TYR A 71 -8.38 -3.52 0.18
N GLN A 72 -9.10 -4.50 -0.35
CA GLN A 72 -10.55 -4.44 -0.56
C GLN A 72 -11.36 -5.19 0.51
N ALA A 73 -10.71 -5.77 1.52
CA ALA A 73 -11.38 -6.54 2.56
C ALA A 73 -12.21 -5.62 3.46
N SER A 74 -13.51 -5.56 3.23
CA SER A 74 -14.45 -4.73 3.97
C SER A 74 -15.67 -5.54 4.39
N LEU A 75 -16.28 -5.22 5.54
CA LEU A 75 -17.47 -5.94 6.00
C LEU A 75 -18.60 -5.88 4.97
N PRO A 76 -18.93 -4.72 4.35
CA PRO A 76 -19.96 -4.67 3.30
C PRO A 76 -19.60 -5.53 2.07
N GLY A 77 -18.34 -5.54 1.66
CA GLY A 77 -17.89 -6.35 0.53
C GLY A 77 -18.04 -7.86 0.79
N PHE A 78 -17.68 -8.32 1.98
CA PHE A 78 -17.87 -9.70 2.40
C PHE A 78 -19.35 -10.05 2.59
N ALA A 79 -20.16 -9.14 3.16
CA ALA A 79 -21.61 -9.33 3.32
C ALA A 79 -22.32 -9.53 1.99
N ALA A 80 -21.92 -8.84 0.93
CA ALA A 80 -22.45 -9.05 -0.43
C ALA A 80 -22.19 -10.46 -0.97
N ARG A 81 -21.31 -11.22 -0.34
CA ARG A 81 -21.00 -12.64 -0.63
C ARG A 81 -21.56 -13.60 0.42
N ASN A 82 -22.49 -13.16 1.24
CA ASN A 82 -23.07 -13.93 2.33
C ASN A 82 -22.05 -14.39 3.40
N ILE A 83 -20.94 -13.68 3.56
CA ILE A 83 -19.96 -13.92 4.60
C ILE A 83 -20.35 -13.05 5.80
N SER A 84 -20.48 -13.66 6.96
CA SER A 84 -20.86 -12.94 8.19
C SER A 84 -19.77 -11.96 8.64
N ALA A 85 -20.13 -10.97 9.44
CA ALA A 85 -19.18 -9.98 9.96
C ALA A 85 -18.04 -10.64 10.78
N GLY A 86 -18.36 -11.71 11.54
CA GLY A 86 -17.36 -12.46 12.30
C GLY A 86 -16.35 -13.19 11.41
N GLU A 87 -16.84 -13.85 10.36
CA GLU A 87 -15.99 -14.51 9.36
C GLU A 87 -15.15 -13.49 8.57
N ALA A 88 -15.75 -12.37 8.17
CA ALA A 88 -15.05 -11.29 7.49
C ALA A 88 -13.89 -10.73 8.33
N GLN A 89 -14.12 -10.48 9.62
CA GLN A 89 -13.06 -10.07 10.54
C GLN A 89 -11.97 -11.14 10.70
N ALA A 90 -12.34 -12.42 10.74
CA ALA A 90 -11.38 -13.53 10.79
C ALA A 90 -10.51 -13.57 9.53
N LEU A 91 -11.09 -13.36 8.33
CA LEU A 91 -10.35 -13.29 7.06
C LEU A 91 -9.40 -12.07 7.02
N ILE A 92 -9.84 -10.92 7.54
CA ILE A 92 -8.95 -9.75 7.65
C ILE A 92 -7.76 -10.04 8.57
N ARG A 93 -7.99 -10.64 9.75
CA ARG A 93 -6.90 -11.08 10.64
C ARG A 93 -5.99 -12.11 9.98
N LEU A 94 -6.55 -13.04 9.21
CA LEU A 94 -5.80 -14.04 8.47
C LEU A 94 -4.80 -13.37 7.51
N SER A 95 -5.14 -12.26 6.86
CA SER A 95 -4.21 -11.55 5.96
C SER A 95 -2.91 -11.15 6.64
N VAL A 96 -2.97 -10.74 7.90
CA VAL A 96 -1.79 -10.44 8.73
C VAL A 96 -1.04 -11.70 9.13
N THR A 97 -1.78 -12.74 9.53
CA THR A 97 -1.19 -14.03 9.93
C THR A 97 -0.38 -14.66 8.80
N LEU A 98 -0.87 -14.62 7.55
CA LEU A 98 -0.16 -15.15 6.39
C LEU A 98 1.16 -14.39 6.12
N ALA A 99 1.14 -13.06 6.21
CA ALA A 99 2.37 -12.27 6.12
C ALA A 99 3.34 -12.56 7.27
N ALA A 100 2.82 -12.76 8.50
CA ALA A 100 3.61 -13.12 9.66
C ALA A 100 4.25 -14.51 9.54
N ASN A 101 3.54 -15.49 9.01
CA ASN A 101 4.06 -16.82 8.73
C ASN A 101 5.20 -16.76 7.70
N ALA A 102 5.00 -16.05 6.60
CA ALA A 102 6.02 -15.84 5.58
C ALA A 102 7.27 -15.16 6.16
N ARG A 103 7.09 -14.12 7.00
CA ARG A 103 8.17 -13.45 7.72
C ARG A 103 8.91 -14.40 8.64
N HIS A 104 8.20 -15.19 9.43
CA HIS A 104 8.79 -16.15 10.36
C HIS A 104 9.62 -17.21 9.62
N ARG A 105 9.06 -17.78 8.55
CA ARG A 105 9.76 -18.73 7.69
C ARG A 105 11.05 -18.13 7.12
N TYR A 106 10.95 -16.93 6.53
CA TYR A 106 12.11 -16.25 5.95
C TYR A 106 13.20 -15.97 6.98
N LEU A 107 12.85 -15.46 8.16
CA LEU A 107 13.81 -15.17 9.23
C LEU A 107 14.45 -16.44 9.83
N SER A 108 13.76 -17.58 9.83
CA SER A 108 14.33 -18.85 10.26
C SER A 108 15.42 -19.36 9.30
N GLU A 109 15.27 -19.07 8.02
CA GLU A 109 16.23 -19.43 6.98
C GLU A 109 17.35 -18.38 6.84
N HIS A 110 17.07 -17.12 7.23
CA HIS A 110 17.97 -15.96 7.12
C HIS A 110 18.06 -15.18 8.44
N PRO A 111 18.67 -15.73 9.50
CA PRO A 111 18.66 -15.11 10.84
C PRO A 111 19.30 -13.70 10.90
N GLN A 112 20.13 -13.34 9.92
CA GLN A 112 20.82 -12.05 9.85
C GLN A 112 20.07 -11.03 8.97
N ALA A 113 18.87 -11.34 8.49
CA ALA A 113 18.16 -10.48 7.51
C ALA A 113 17.71 -9.12 8.08
N GLY A 114 17.78 -8.89 9.39
CA GLY A 114 17.33 -7.66 10.03
C GLY A 114 15.82 -7.58 10.16
N PRO A 115 15.28 -6.43 10.59
CA PRO A 115 13.85 -6.29 10.83
C PRO A 115 13.04 -6.36 9.54
N LEU A 116 11.95 -7.12 9.58
CA LEU A 116 10.92 -7.17 8.55
C LEU A 116 9.61 -6.68 9.12
N LEU A 117 8.89 -5.84 8.37
CA LEU A 117 7.63 -5.23 8.80
C LEU A 117 6.43 -5.82 8.04
N ILE A 118 5.28 -5.71 8.68
CA ILE A 118 3.97 -6.03 8.08
C ILE A 118 3.11 -4.79 8.18
N ALA A 119 2.69 -4.26 7.04
CA ALA A 119 1.79 -3.14 6.94
C ALA A 119 0.37 -3.63 6.61
N GLY A 120 -0.58 -3.34 7.48
CA GLY A 120 -1.99 -3.66 7.25
C GLY A 120 -2.58 -2.76 6.18
N SER A 121 -2.96 -3.33 5.03
CA SER A 121 -3.54 -2.57 3.91
C SER A 121 -4.96 -2.12 4.20
N VAL A 122 -5.18 -0.82 4.02
CA VAL A 122 -6.48 -0.13 4.15
C VAL A 122 -6.73 0.65 2.86
N GLY A 123 -7.42 0.03 1.92
CA GLY A 123 -7.84 0.66 0.68
C GLY A 123 -9.05 1.60 0.88
N PRO A 124 -9.29 2.56 -0.04
CA PRO A 124 -10.36 3.54 0.07
C PRO A 124 -11.75 2.93 -0.14
N TYR A 125 -12.77 3.69 0.22
CA TYR A 125 -14.17 3.35 -0.08
C TYR A 125 -14.40 3.17 -1.59
N GLY A 126 -13.71 3.96 -2.42
CA GLY A 126 -13.77 3.83 -3.88
C GLY A 126 -13.34 2.45 -4.38
N ALA A 127 -12.39 1.79 -3.74
CA ALA A 127 -11.99 0.43 -4.09
C ALA A 127 -13.08 -0.60 -3.79
N TYR A 128 -13.90 -0.38 -2.74
CA TYR A 128 -15.07 -1.20 -2.45
C TYR A 128 -16.15 -1.08 -3.54
N LEU A 129 -16.31 0.11 -4.15
CA LEU A 129 -17.26 0.33 -5.23
C LEU A 129 -16.91 -0.47 -6.51
N ALA A 130 -15.64 -0.82 -6.69
CA ALA A 130 -15.13 -1.64 -7.80
C ALA A 130 -15.46 -1.07 -9.20
N ASP A 131 -15.52 0.25 -9.33
CA ASP A 131 -15.86 0.98 -10.55
C ASP A 131 -14.78 1.99 -10.99
N GLY A 132 -13.60 1.92 -10.37
CA GLY A 132 -12.48 2.84 -10.61
C GLY A 132 -12.57 4.15 -9.83
N SER A 133 -13.50 4.27 -8.89
CA SER A 133 -13.65 5.47 -8.05
C SER A 133 -12.42 5.78 -7.21
N GLU A 134 -11.59 4.77 -6.90
CA GLU A 134 -10.30 4.93 -6.21
C GLU A 134 -9.28 5.78 -6.99
N TYR A 135 -9.53 5.98 -8.28
CA TYR A 135 -8.70 6.84 -9.15
C TYR A 135 -9.36 8.18 -9.50
N ARG A 136 -10.64 8.37 -9.12
CA ARG A 136 -11.40 9.61 -9.43
C ARG A 136 -11.73 10.41 -8.19
N GLY A 137 -12.00 9.74 -7.06
CA GLY A 137 -12.41 10.39 -5.82
C GLY A 137 -13.79 11.10 -5.91
N ASP A 138 -14.65 10.66 -6.83
CA ASP A 138 -15.94 11.29 -7.17
C ASP A 138 -17.12 10.76 -6.33
N TYR A 139 -16.84 10.08 -5.25
CA TYR A 139 -17.85 9.62 -4.28
C TYR A 139 -17.83 10.46 -3.01
N GLN A 140 -18.97 10.54 -2.35
CA GLN A 140 -19.12 11.31 -1.11
C GLN A 140 -19.82 10.48 -0.03
N ARG A 141 -19.26 10.54 1.17
CA ARG A 141 -19.84 10.00 2.40
C ARG A 141 -19.59 10.99 3.53
N SER A 142 -20.40 10.93 4.58
CA SER A 142 -20.09 11.68 5.79
C SER A 142 -18.82 11.13 6.45
N LEU A 143 -18.15 11.97 7.25
CA LEU A 143 -16.99 11.58 8.05
C LEU A 143 -17.26 10.28 8.84
N ARG A 144 -18.42 10.23 9.50
CA ARG A 144 -18.83 9.06 10.28
C ARG A 144 -19.01 7.81 9.41
N GLN A 145 -19.60 7.94 8.22
CA GLN A 145 -19.77 6.80 7.32
C GLN A 145 -18.43 6.22 6.85
N TYR A 146 -17.43 7.07 6.56
CA TYR A 146 -16.08 6.60 6.28
C TYR A 146 -15.44 5.92 7.50
N GLN A 147 -15.56 6.51 8.69
CA GLN A 147 -15.02 5.92 9.91
C GLN A 147 -15.66 4.57 10.22
N ASP A 148 -16.98 4.45 10.11
CA ASP A 148 -17.70 3.20 10.35
C ASP A 148 -17.34 2.12 9.31
N PHE A 149 -17.06 2.52 8.08
CA PHE A 149 -16.58 1.62 7.03
C PHE A 149 -15.18 1.07 7.32
N HIS A 150 -14.25 1.91 7.76
CA HIS A 150 -12.85 1.52 7.96
C HIS A 150 -12.56 0.89 9.32
N ARG A 151 -13.29 1.28 10.38
CA ARG A 151 -13.02 0.86 11.75
C ARG A 151 -12.92 -0.65 11.94
N PRO A 152 -13.83 -1.50 11.43
CA PRO A 152 -13.75 -2.94 11.63
C PRO A 152 -12.48 -3.56 11.02
N ARG A 153 -12.08 -3.09 9.83
CA ARG A 153 -10.86 -3.56 9.17
C ARG A 153 -9.61 -3.12 9.94
N ILE A 154 -9.53 -1.86 10.31
CA ILE A 154 -8.40 -1.32 11.08
C ILE A 154 -8.24 -2.06 12.40
N ALA A 155 -9.33 -2.25 13.15
CA ALA A 155 -9.31 -3.01 14.40
C ALA A 155 -8.78 -4.42 14.20
N ALA A 156 -9.29 -5.16 13.20
CA ALA A 156 -8.87 -6.54 12.93
C ALA A 156 -7.38 -6.63 12.52
N LEU A 157 -6.87 -5.68 11.72
CA LEU A 157 -5.46 -5.63 11.32
C LEU A 157 -4.54 -5.38 12.53
N ILE A 158 -4.91 -4.45 13.41
CA ILE A 158 -4.16 -4.13 14.63
C ILE A 158 -4.17 -5.30 15.62
N GLU A 159 -5.34 -5.89 15.85
CA GLU A 159 -5.51 -7.07 16.72
C GLU A 159 -4.66 -8.26 16.26
N ALA A 160 -4.53 -8.44 14.96
CA ALA A 160 -3.72 -9.51 14.37
C ALA A 160 -2.21 -9.23 14.41
N GLY A 161 -1.78 -8.03 14.83
CA GLY A 161 -0.38 -7.70 15.04
C GLY A 161 0.32 -7.08 13.82
N ALA A 162 -0.39 -6.35 12.95
CA ALA A 162 0.25 -5.50 11.95
C ALA A 162 1.15 -4.47 12.64
N ASP A 163 2.38 -4.29 12.14
CA ASP A 163 3.36 -3.38 12.74
C ASP A 163 2.97 -1.91 12.54
N LEU A 164 2.30 -1.62 11.41
CA LEU A 164 1.72 -0.32 11.06
C LEU A 164 0.61 -0.51 10.03
N LEU A 165 -0.05 0.57 9.64
CA LEU A 165 -1.07 0.54 8.58
C LEU A 165 -0.56 1.21 7.30
N ALA A 166 -0.94 0.65 6.16
CA ALA A 166 -0.83 1.25 4.84
C ALA A 166 -2.22 1.75 4.42
N CYS A 167 -2.54 3.00 4.75
CA CYS A 167 -3.73 3.66 4.23
C CYS A 167 -3.40 4.17 2.82
N GLU A 168 -3.77 3.40 1.81
CA GLU A 168 -3.21 3.52 0.47
C GLU A 168 -4.25 3.76 -0.62
N THR A 169 -3.78 4.31 -1.75
CA THR A 169 -4.62 4.58 -2.93
C THR A 169 -5.76 5.54 -2.61
N LEU A 170 -5.49 6.53 -1.74
CA LEU A 170 -6.49 7.46 -1.22
C LEU A 170 -6.74 8.58 -2.22
N PRO A 171 -7.97 8.70 -2.80
CA PRO A 171 -8.26 9.70 -3.82
C PRO A 171 -9.00 10.93 -3.28
N SER A 172 -9.53 10.86 -2.06
CA SER A 172 -10.49 11.82 -1.51
C SER A 172 -10.00 12.43 -0.21
N PHE A 173 -10.02 13.76 -0.12
CA PHE A 173 -9.61 14.48 1.08
C PHE A 173 -10.57 14.22 2.26
N ASP A 174 -11.86 14.12 2.03
CA ASP A 174 -12.82 13.81 3.10
C ASP A 174 -12.56 12.43 3.72
N GLU A 175 -12.18 11.44 2.91
CA GLU A 175 -11.83 10.12 3.41
C GLU A 175 -10.47 10.13 4.15
N ILE A 176 -9.50 10.89 3.68
CA ILE A 176 -8.21 11.10 4.37
C ILE A 176 -8.44 11.70 5.76
N ARG A 177 -9.33 12.72 5.86
CA ARG A 177 -9.72 13.32 7.15
C ARG A 177 -10.32 12.30 8.09
N ALA A 178 -11.25 11.50 7.58
CA ALA A 178 -11.91 10.45 8.37
C ALA A 178 -10.92 9.41 8.90
N LEU A 179 -9.98 8.94 8.07
CA LEU A 179 -8.96 7.99 8.47
C LEU A 179 -7.98 8.58 9.48
N ALA A 180 -7.53 9.82 9.28
CA ALA A 180 -6.62 10.51 10.20
C ALA A 180 -7.25 10.67 11.60
N GLU A 181 -8.52 11.07 11.67
CA GLU A 181 -9.25 11.17 12.93
C GLU A 181 -9.47 9.79 13.57
N LEU A 182 -9.84 8.77 12.78
CA LEU A 182 -10.04 7.41 13.25
C LEU A 182 -8.77 6.83 13.90
N LEU A 183 -7.59 7.14 13.39
CA LEU A 183 -6.32 6.71 13.99
C LEU A 183 -6.13 7.21 15.43
N ASN A 184 -6.82 8.25 15.87
CA ASN A 184 -6.77 8.70 17.27
C ASN A 184 -7.35 7.68 18.24
N GLU A 185 -8.24 6.80 17.78
CA GLU A 185 -8.79 5.70 18.59
C GLU A 185 -7.71 4.61 18.85
N TYR A 186 -6.61 4.61 18.11
CA TYR A 186 -5.54 3.60 18.18
C TYR A 186 -4.18 4.22 18.54
N PRO A 187 -3.98 4.62 19.80
CA PRO A 187 -2.85 5.47 20.21
C PRO A 187 -1.46 4.82 20.05
N ARG A 188 -1.39 3.50 19.85
CA ARG A 188 -0.13 2.76 19.68
C ARG A 188 0.17 2.44 18.23
N THR A 189 -0.76 2.72 17.30
CA THR A 189 -0.64 2.41 15.88
C THR A 189 -0.18 3.62 15.11
N THR A 190 0.70 3.40 14.15
CA THR A 190 1.12 4.39 13.15
C THR A 190 0.70 3.95 11.75
N ALA A 191 0.68 4.88 10.81
CA ALA A 191 0.33 4.60 9.43
C ALA A 191 1.16 5.46 8.47
N TRP A 192 1.35 4.98 7.24
CA TRP A 192 1.58 5.90 6.14
C TRP A 192 0.28 6.14 5.37
N PHE A 193 0.19 7.30 4.72
CA PHE A 193 -0.89 7.62 3.80
C PHE A 193 -0.32 7.81 2.40
N SER A 194 -0.84 7.08 1.42
CA SER A 194 -0.45 7.24 0.03
C SER A 194 -1.66 7.52 -0.86
N PHE A 195 -1.45 8.37 -1.83
CA PHE A 195 -2.50 9.02 -2.59
C PHE A 195 -2.50 8.60 -4.05
N THR A 196 -3.68 8.61 -4.67
CA THR A 196 -3.82 8.70 -6.12
C THR A 196 -4.07 10.15 -6.52
N LEU A 197 -3.57 10.53 -7.67
CA LEU A 197 -3.45 11.93 -8.07
C LEU A 197 -4.17 12.20 -9.38
N LYS A 198 -4.71 13.42 -9.51
CA LYS A 198 -5.18 13.98 -10.77
C LYS A 198 -4.03 14.55 -11.59
N ASP A 199 -3.05 15.14 -10.90
CA ASP A 199 -1.79 15.67 -11.41
C ASP A 199 -0.77 15.76 -10.26
N ALA A 200 0.44 16.24 -10.53
CA ALA A 200 1.51 16.28 -9.54
C ALA A 200 1.22 17.12 -8.29
N GLN A 201 0.17 17.94 -8.28
CA GLN A 201 -0.15 18.88 -7.21
C GLN A 201 -1.53 18.65 -6.56
N HIS A 202 -2.36 17.76 -7.13
CA HIS A 202 -3.73 17.57 -6.68
C HIS A 202 -4.07 16.08 -6.50
N LEU A 203 -4.83 15.78 -5.43
CA LEU A 203 -5.52 14.49 -5.29
C LEU A 203 -6.43 14.22 -6.48
N SER A 204 -6.84 12.98 -6.65
CA SER A 204 -7.81 12.58 -7.68
C SER A 204 -9.12 13.37 -7.60
N ASP A 205 -9.59 13.76 -6.41
CA ASP A 205 -10.78 14.59 -6.20
C ASP A 205 -10.55 16.08 -6.51
N GLY A 206 -9.33 16.47 -6.82
CA GLY A 206 -8.95 17.86 -7.16
C GLY A 206 -8.46 18.70 -5.98
N THR A 207 -8.43 18.16 -4.77
CA THR A 207 -7.90 18.88 -3.59
C THR A 207 -6.39 19.11 -3.72
N PRO A 208 -5.87 20.34 -3.49
CA PRO A 208 -4.43 20.60 -3.51
C PRO A 208 -3.68 19.77 -2.45
N LEU A 209 -2.56 19.17 -2.83
CA LEU A 209 -1.71 18.42 -1.89
C LEU A 209 -1.20 19.31 -0.73
N SER A 210 -1.03 20.60 -0.95
CA SER A 210 -0.67 21.55 0.12
C SER A 210 -1.71 21.63 1.23
N GLU A 211 -3.00 21.53 0.90
CA GLU A 211 -4.10 21.50 1.87
C GLU A 211 -4.11 20.17 2.64
N VAL A 212 -3.92 19.06 1.93
CA VAL A 212 -3.84 17.72 2.53
C VAL A 212 -2.67 17.62 3.51
N VAL A 213 -1.49 18.09 3.12
CA VAL A 213 -0.28 18.06 3.97
C VAL A 213 -0.46 18.93 5.19
N ALA A 214 -0.97 20.16 5.04
CA ALA A 214 -1.24 21.05 6.16
C ALA A 214 -2.21 20.44 7.18
N PHE A 215 -3.21 19.71 6.72
CA PHE A 215 -4.10 18.96 7.61
C PHE A 215 -3.39 17.82 8.34
N ILE A 216 -2.58 17.03 7.63
CA ILE A 216 -1.87 15.84 8.17
C ILE A 216 -0.88 16.22 9.26
N GLU A 217 -0.29 17.42 9.24
CA GLU A 217 0.64 17.91 10.27
C GLU A 217 0.07 17.84 11.69
N GLY A 218 -1.25 17.92 11.83
CA GLY A 218 -1.96 17.77 13.10
C GLY A 218 -2.05 16.31 13.62
N TYR A 219 -1.60 15.33 12.82
CA TYR A 219 -1.79 13.90 13.11
C TYR A 219 -0.46 13.13 13.22
N PRO A 220 0.20 13.14 14.37
CA PRO A 220 1.57 12.59 14.53
C PRO A 220 1.67 11.08 14.37
N ARG A 221 0.55 10.37 14.23
CA ARG A 221 0.51 8.93 13.92
C ARG A 221 0.67 8.64 12.44
N ILE A 222 0.51 9.64 11.58
CA ILE A 222 0.87 9.54 10.16
C ILE A 222 2.36 9.82 10.07
N VAL A 223 3.14 8.77 9.84
CA VAL A 223 4.61 8.79 9.96
C VAL A 223 5.33 8.87 8.62
N ALA A 224 4.62 8.72 7.52
CA ALA A 224 5.08 8.91 6.16
C ALA A 224 3.87 9.22 5.26
N ILE A 225 4.08 9.95 4.18
CA ILE A 225 3.08 10.21 3.15
C ILE A 225 3.68 10.00 1.77
N GLY A 226 2.84 9.78 0.77
CA GLY A 226 3.35 9.63 -0.59
C GLY A 226 2.29 9.26 -1.60
N ILE A 227 2.69 8.50 -2.59
CA ILE A 227 1.90 8.18 -3.77
C ILE A 227 2.02 6.70 -4.13
N ASN A 228 0.95 6.11 -4.61
CA ASN A 228 0.95 4.75 -5.12
C ASN A 228 -0.09 4.55 -6.22
N CYS A 229 0.04 3.45 -6.97
CA CYS A 229 -0.91 3.09 -8.03
C CYS A 229 -1.12 4.21 -9.06
N ILE A 230 -0.08 4.97 -9.36
CA ILE A 230 -0.06 5.98 -10.43
C ILE A 230 0.93 5.57 -11.52
N ALA A 231 0.89 6.24 -12.65
CA ALA A 231 1.83 6.01 -13.74
C ALA A 231 3.26 6.34 -13.29
N LEU A 232 4.22 5.58 -13.79
CA LEU A 232 5.63 5.66 -13.37
C LEU A 232 6.23 7.03 -13.69
N GLU A 233 5.90 7.59 -14.85
CA GLU A 233 6.35 8.90 -15.34
C GLU A 233 5.88 10.07 -14.47
N ASP A 234 4.75 9.96 -13.78
CA ASP A 234 4.18 11.03 -12.97
C ASP A 234 4.80 11.11 -11.56
N THR A 235 5.56 10.08 -11.16
CA THR A 235 6.03 9.93 -9.77
C THR A 235 7.00 11.01 -9.33
N THR A 236 7.99 11.32 -10.16
CA THR A 236 9.11 12.19 -9.74
C THR A 236 8.68 13.63 -9.47
N GLU A 237 7.80 14.17 -10.31
CA GLU A 237 7.28 15.53 -10.12
C GLU A 237 6.41 15.63 -8.87
N ALA A 238 5.51 14.65 -8.67
CA ALA A 238 4.66 14.59 -7.49
C ALA A 238 5.48 14.44 -6.19
N LEU A 239 6.54 13.61 -6.19
CA LEU A 239 7.43 13.49 -5.03
C LEU A 239 8.17 14.79 -4.72
N ARG A 240 8.70 15.49 -5.74
CA ARG A 240 9.35 16.79 -5.55
C ARG A 240 8.39 17.81 -4.94
N HIS A 241 7.15 17.84 -5.42
CA HIS A 241 6.13 18.71 -4.86
C HIS A 241 5.84 18.37 -3.41
N LEU A 242 5.57 17.10 -3.07
CA LEU A 242 5.36 16.67 -1.68
C LEU A 242 6.57 16.97 -0.78
N HIS A 243 7.79 16.75 -1.27
CA HIS A 243 9.01 17.04 -0.51
C HIS A 243 9.14 18.53 -0.13
N SER A 244 8.63 19.41 -0.98
CA SER A 244 8.61 20.86 -0.68
C SER A 244 7.59 21.23 0.39
N LEU A 245 6.62 20.37 0.69
CA LEU A 245 5.50 20.63 1.60
C LEU A 245 5.70 20.00 2.99
N THR A 246 6.51 18.95 3.12
CA THR A 246 6.64 18.21 4.38
C THR A 246 8.05 17.65 4.62
N PRO A 247 8.50 17.57 5.89
CA PRO A 247 9.72 16.85 6.25
C PRO A 247 9.49 15.34 6.49
N LEU A 248 8.27 14.82 6.35
CA LEU A 248 7.99 13.40 6.53
C LEU A 248 8.71 12.57 5.47
N PRO A 249 9.13 11.34 5.79
CA PRO A 249 9.60 10.40 4.79
C PRO A 249 8.55 10.19 3.69
N LEU A 250 8.97 10.22 2.43
CA LEU A 250 8.05 10.00 1.33
C LEU A 250 7.98 8.54 0.92
N VAL A 251 6.76 8.12 0.55
CA VAL A 251 6.43 6.77 0.09
C VAL A 251 6.15 6.79 -1.40
N VAL A 252 6.70 5.84 -2.16
CA VAL A 252 6.41 5.66 -3.59
C VAL A 252 6.37 4.19 -3.98
N TYR A 253 5.23 3.74 -4.50
CA TYR A 253 5.05 2.42 -5.11
C TYR A 253 4.06 2.52 -6.27
N PRO A 254 4.57 2.91 -7.45
CA PRO A 254 3.77 3.10 -8.65
C PRO A 254 3.45 1.78 -9.35
N ASN A 255 2.65 1.86 -10.40
CA ASN A 255 2.48 0.76 -11.35
C ASN A 255 3.79 0.49 -12.09
N SER A 256 3.91 -0.70 -12.71
CA SER A 256 4.96 -0.95 -13.70
C SER A 256 4.80 0.05 -14.86
N GLY A 257 5.81 0.21 -15.70
CA GLY A 257 5.71 1.11 -16.85
C GLY A 257 4.68 0.70 -17.93
N GLU A 258 3.76 -0.22 -17.62
CA GLU A 258 2.63 -0.59 -18.49
C GLU A 258 1.46 0.38 -18.27
N HIS A 259 0.74 0.73 -19.36
CA HIS A 259 -0.46 1.55 -19.29
C HIS A 259 -1.72 0.71 -19.15
N TYR A 260 -2.56 1.06 -18.18
CA TYR A 260 -3.88 0.46 -18.00
C TYR A 260 -4.92 1.18 -18.88
N ASP A 261 -5.59 0.43 -19.76
CA ASP A 261 -6.77 0.92 -20.45
C ASP A 261 -8.04 0.59 -19.64
N PRO A 262 -8.73 1.58 -19.08
CA PRO A 262 -9.91 1.35 -18.28
C PRO A 262 -11.13 0.91 -19.07
N VAL A 263 -11.13 1.10 -20.40
CA VAL A 263 -12.24 0.69 -21.29
C VAL A 263 -12.15 -0.79 -21.59
N SER A 264 -10.98 -1.26 -22.04
CA SER A 264 -10.74 -2.68 -22.31
C SER A 264 -10.40 -3.48 -21.05
N LYS A 265 -10.11 -2.81 -19.92
CA LYS A 265 -9.59 -3.39 -18.67
C LYS A 265 -8.33 -4.22 -18.88
N THR A 266 -7.47 -3.77 -19.78
CA THR A 266 -6.21 -4.45 -20.13
C THR A 266 -5.01 -3.54 -19.92
N TRP A 267 -3.84 -4.17 -19.71
CA TRP A 267 -2.55 -3.50 -19.60
C TRP A 267 -1.82 -3.61 -20.94
N HIS A 268 -1.22 -2.53 -21.37
CA HIS A 268 -0.50 -2.44 -22.65
C HIS A 268 0.95 -2.04 -22.44
N HIS A 269 1.86 -2.80 -23.06
CA HIS A 269 3.27 -2.40 -23.17
C HIS A 269 3.44 -1.29 -24.20
N GLN A 270 4.28 -0.30 -23.89
CA GLN A 270 4.69 0.67 -24.91
C GLN A 270 5.70 0.05 -25.91
N PRO A 271 5.59 0.35 -27.21
CA PRO A 271 6.43 -0.26 -28.25
C PRO A 271 7.93 0.07 -28.16
N HIS A 272 8.34 1.05 -27.37
CA HIS A 272 9.70 1.60 -27.33
C HIS A 272 10.43 1.42 -25.99
N GLY A 273 10.27 0.26 -25.34
CA GLY A 273 10.98 -0.07 -24.10
C GLY A 273 10.39 0.69 -22.89
N CYS A 274 9.68 -0.02 -22.03
CA CYS A 274 9.16 0.58 -20.81
C CYS A 274 10.32 0.93 -19.87
N ALA A 275 10.35 2.17 -19.38
CA ALA A 275 11.15 2.50 -18.22
C ALA A 275 10.70 1.62 -17.03
N THR A 276 11.65 1.23 -16.21
CA THR A 276 11.44 0.35 -15.06
C THR A 276 11.53 1.15 -13.76
N LEU A 277 11.08 0.57 -12.64
CA LEU A 277 11.23 1.17 -11.31
C LEU A 277 12.69 1.58 -11.02
N SER A 278 13.65 0.76 -11.49
CA SER A 278 15.06 1.02 -11.26
C SER A 278 15.59 2.26 -11.98
N ASP A 279 15.02 2.63 -13.12
CA ASP A 279 15.41 3.84 -13.86
C ASP A 279 15.02 5.11 -13.11
N TYR A 280 13.96 5.06 -12.33
CA TYR A 280 13.45 6.19 -11.54
C TYR A 280 14.04 6.27 -10.12
N LEU A 281 14.64 5.20 -9.61
CA LEU A 281 15.14 5.12 -8.23
C LEU A 281 16.05 6.30 -7.85
N PRO A 282 17.05 6.72 -8.64
CA PRO A 282 17.90 7.86 -8.28
C PRO A 282 17.12 9.17 -8.15
N ALA A 283 16.15 9.40 -9.04
CA ALA A 283 15.31 10.60 -9.00
C ALA A 283 14.36 10.60 -7.80
N TRP A 284 13.82 9.43 -7.42
CA TRP A 284 12.98 9.30 -6.24
C TRP A 284 13.75 9.57 -4.95
N LEU A 285 14.95 9.00 -4.81
CA LEU A 285 15.82 9.26 -3.64
C LEU A 285 16.17 10.74 -3.53
N ALA A 286 16.53 11.38 -4.65
CA ALA A 286 16.78 12.82 -4.70
C ALA A 286 15.55 13.67 -4.37
N ALA A 287 14.35 13.17 -4.65
CA ALA A 287 13.07 13.80 -4.31
C ALA A 287 12.57 13.45 -2.89
N GLY A 288 13.40 12.81 -2.05
CA GLY A 288 13.08 12.54 -0.64
C GLY A 288 12.33 11.22 -0.39
N ALA A 289 12.18 10.34 -1.37
CA ALA A 289 11.59 9.02 -1.15
C ALA A 289 12.46 8.16 -0.23
N ARG A 290 11.85 7.58 0.79
CA ARG A 290 12.51 6.72 1.79
C ARG A 290 11.78 5.39 1.98
N VAL A 291 10.60 5.22 1.42
CA VAL A 291 9.81 3.97 1.42
C VAL A 291 9.43 3.70 -0.03
N ILE A 292 9.97 2.64 -0.62
CA ILE A 292 9.95 2.44 -2.08
C ILE A 292 9.56 1.00 -2.39
N GLY A 293 8.65 0.81 -3.34
CA GLY A 293 8.22 -0.48 -3.83
C GLY A 293 7.48 -0.40 -5.15
N GLY A 294 6.61 -1.37 -5.40
CA GLY A 294 5.79 -1.42 -6.60
C GLY A 294 4.31 -1.67 -6.33
N CYS A 295 3.45 -1.26 -7.24
CA CYS A 295 2.03 -1.53 -7.25
C CYS A 295 1.66 -2.42 -8.44
N CYS A 296 0.56 -2.16 -9.13
CA CYS A 296 0.05 -3.04 -10.19
C CYS A 296 1.13 -3.41 -11.21
N ARG A 297 1.13 -4.69 -11.61
CA ARG A 297 2.02 -5.29 -12.61
C ARG A 297 3.51 -5.37 -12.21
N THR A 298 3.88 -5.00 -11.00
CA THR A 298 5.23 -5.23 -10.48
C THR A 298 5.38 -6.63 -9.88
N THR A 299 6.58 -7.18 -9.91
CA THR A 299 6.87 -8.58 -9.59
C THR A 299 8.03 -8.70 -8.59
N PRO A 300 8.27 -9.88 -7.98
CA PRO A 300 9.48 -10.12 -7.19
C PRO A 300 10.79 -9.82 -7.95
N ALA A 301 10.80 -9.99 -9.27
CA ALA A 301 11.98 -9.67 -10.08
C ALA A 301 12.30 -8.16 -10.07
N ASP A 302 11.28 -7.30 -10.15
CA ASP A 302 11.45 -5.85 -10.06
C ASP A 302 11.98 -5.45 -8.68
N ILE A 303 11.44 -6.02 -7.62
CA ILE A 303 11.90 -5.77 -6.24
C ILE A 303 13.33 -6.25 -6.04
N ALA A 304 13.72 -7.38 -6.62
CA ALA A 304 15.09 -7.88 -6.55
C ALA A 304 16.09 -6.94 -7.27
N VAL A 305 15.67 -6.26 -8.34
CA VAL A 305 16.50 -5.22 -8.99
C VAL A 305 16.73 -4.04 -8.05
N LEU A 306 15.66 -3.52 -7.42
CA LEU A 306 15.76 -2.43 -6.45
C LEU A 306 16.64 -2.81 -5.24
N HIS A 307 16.53 -4.04 -4.77
CA HIS A 307 17.35 -4.54 -3.67
C HIS A 307 18.85 -4.58 -4.03
N ARG A 308 19.21 -5.03 -5.23
CA ARG A 308 20.60 -5.01 -5.70
C ARG A 308 21.17 -3.59 -5.76
N LEU A 309 20.39 -2.63 -6.23
CA LEU A 309 20.79 -1.22 -6.29
C LEU A 309 20.96 -0.63 -4.89
N GLN A 310 20.09 -0.98 -3.95
CA GLN A 310 20.20 -0.57 -2.55
C GLN A 310 21.50 -1.04 -1.91
N THR A 311 21.85 -2.33 -2.10
CA THR A 311 23.05 -2.92 -1.53
C THR A 311 24.35 -2.48 -2.22
N ALA A 312 24.30 -2.09 -3.49
CA ALA A 312 25.46 -1.54 -4.22
C ALA A 312 25.78 -0.09 -3.82
N SER A 313 24.82 0.61 -3.18
CA SER A 313 24.95 2.02 -2.77
C SER A 313 25.27 2.18 -1.27
N ALA A 314 25.31 1.08 -0.51
CA ALA A 314 25.65 1.03 0.91
C ALA A 314 27.12 0.68 1.11
#